data_cd686138c84a2792c65824fd2d79bf46
#
_entry.id   cd686138c84a2792c65824fd2d79bf46
#
_cell.length_a   1.000
_cell.length_b   1.000
_cell.length_c   1.000
_cell.angle_alpha   90.00
_cell.angle_beta   90.00
_cell.angle_gamma   90.00
#
_symmetry.space_group_name_H-M   'P 1'
#
loop_
_entity.id
_entity.type
_entity.pdbx_description
1 polymer ?
#
loop_
_entity_poly.entity_id
_entity_poly.type
_entity_poly.pdbx_seq_one_letter_code
_entity_poly.pdbx_strand_id
1 'polypeptide(L)' 'MSDLFTLRYPSGDKEFRMSDKAPDPGDVLRRNGDNWVVEKVHEDDEGNTVVTLRPQPLLEPEPEPE' A
#
# COMPACT_ATOMS: atom_id res chain seq x y z
N MET A 1 -7.99 -17.69 -7.90
CA MET A 1 -8.46 -16.59 -8.64
C MET A 1 -7.73 -15.36 -8.27
N SER A 2 -7.47 -14.51 -9.21
CA SER A 2 -6.73 -13.29 -8.97
C SER A 2 -7.65 -12.15 -8.71
N ASP A 3 -7.25 -11.26 -7.83
CA ASP A 3 -8.02 -10.08 -7.55
C ASP A 3 -7.28 -8.90 -8.12
N LEU A 4 -8.00 -8.01 -8.72
CA LEU A 4 -7.43 -6.80 -9.26
C LEU A 4 -7.58 -5.71 -8.21
N PHE A 5 -6.51 -5.03 -7.89
CA PHE A 5 -6.59 -3.93 -6.96
C PHE A 5 -5.74 -2.77 -7.44
N THR A 6 -6.02 -1.60 -6.91
CA THR A 6 -5.34 -0.39 -7.29
C THR A 6 -4.53 0.10 -6.13
N LEU A 7 -3.24 0.39 -6.38
CA LEU A 7 -2.40 0.98 -5.38
C LEU A 7 -2.43 2.49 -5.60
N ARG A 8 -2.74 3.23 -4.56
CA ARG A 8 -2.76 4.68 -4.66
C ARG A 8 -1.64 5.26 -3.85
N TYR A 9 -0.80 6.07 -4.48
CA TYR A 9 0.33 6.68 -3.83
C TYR A 9 -0.02 8.11 -3.42
N PRO A 10 0.62 8.64 -2.40
CA PRO A 10 0.30 9.99 -1.94
C PRO A 10 0.53 11.07 -2.99
N SER A 11 1.36 10.79 -3.95
CA SER A 11 1.59 11.76 -5.00
C SER A 11 0.45 11.86 -5.98
N GLY A 12 -0.49 10.96 -5.88
CA GLY A 12 -1.60 10.93 -6.83
C GLY A 12 -1.46 9.87 -7.87
N ASP A 13 -0.35 9.18 -7.91
CA ASP A 13 -0.14 8.13 -8.88
C ASP A 13 -0.95 6.92 -8.50
N LYS A 14 -1.29 6.11 -9.48
CA LYS A 14 -2.02 4.91 -9.27
C LYS A 14 -1.36 3.78 -10.01
N GLU A 15 -1.46 2.60 -9.50
CA GLU A 15 -0.89 1.46 -10.16
C GLU A 15 -1.86 0.30 -10.04
N PHE A 16 -2.19 -0.36 -11.13
CA PHE A 16 -3.11 -1.48 -11.10
C PHE A 16 -2.32 -2.77 -10.99
N ARG A 17 -2.71 -3.61 -10.06
CA ARG A 17 -2.01 -4.87 -9.84
C ARG A 17 -3.00 -6.00 -9.75
N MET A 18 -2.56 -7.18 -10.10
CA MET A 18 -3.39 -8.34 -10.01
C MET A 18 -2.65 -9.35 -9.19
N SER A 19 -3.28 -9.89 -8.19
CA SER A 19 -2.64 -10.83 -7.30
C SER A 19 -3.68 -11.71 -6.68
N ASP A 20 -3.25 -12.81 -6.10
CA ASP A 20 -4.18 -13.72 -5.46
C ASP A 20 -4.79 -13.08 -4.25
N LYS A 21 -4.14 -12.11 -3.68
CA LYS A 21 -4.64 -11.50 -2.49
C LYS A 21 -4.16 -10.08 -2.38
N ALA A 22 -5.04 -9.18 -2.10
CA ALA A 22 -4.67 -7.79 -1.91
C ALA A 22 -3.97 -7.64 -0.56
N PRO A 23 -3.08 -6.66 -0.41
CA PRO A 23 -2.40 -6.46 0.85
C PRO A 23 -3.35 -6.00 1.93
N ASP A 24 -2.99 -6.24 3.17
CA ASP A 24 -3.80 -5.83 4.30
C ASP A 24 -3.25 -4.55 4.91
N PRO A 25 -4.04 -3.81 5.64
CA PRO A 25 -3.55 -2.60 6.29
C PRO A 25 -2.38 -2.95 7.20
N GLY A 26 -1.36 -2.16 7.15
CA GLY A 26 -0.15 -2.40 7.94
C GLY A 26 0.95 -3.13 7.20
N ASP A 27 0.63 -3.71 6.05
CA ASP A 27 1.64 -4.41 5.28
C ASP A 27 2.60 -3.41 4.67
N VAL A 28 3.81 -3.85 4.42
CA VAL A 28 4.82 -3.01 3.81
C VAL A 28 5.12 -3.54 2.42
N LEU A 29 5.06 -2.65 1.43
CA LEU A 29 5.35 -3.00 0.06
C LEU A 29 6.59 -2.28 -0.39
N ARG A 30 7.41 -2.94 -1.16
CA ARG A 30 8.61 -2.31 -1.67
C ARG A 30 8.47 -2.08 -3.14
N ARG A 31 8.52 -0.82 -3.54
CA ARG A 31 8.37 -0.47 -4.95
C ARG A 31 9.37 0.58 -5.32
N ASN A 32 10.04 0.38 -6.44
CA ASN A 32 11.01 1.35 -6.93
C ASN A 32 12.05 1.76 -5.91
N GLY A 33 12.44 0.83 -5.07
CA GLY A 33 13.45 1.15 -4.09
C GLY A 33 12.94 1.79 -2.83
N ASP A 34 11.67 2.12 -2.78
CA ASP A 34 11.10 2.76 -1.61
C ASP A 34 10.17 1.80 -0.91
N ASN A 35 10.01 2.00 0.37
CA ASN A 35 9.08 1.19 1.13
C ASN A 35 7.80 1.96 1.34
N TRP A 36 6.68 1.29 1.19
CA TRP A 36 5.37 1.89 1.34
C TRP A 36 4.57 1.09 2.33
N VAL A 37 3.82 1.76 3.17
CA VAL A 37 2.98 1.08 4.14
C VAL A 37 1.55 1.19 3.70
N VAL A 38 0.81 0.11 3.78
CA VAL A 38 -0.60 0.12 3.42
C VAL A 38 -1.35 0.82 4.54
N GLU A 39 -1.93 1.95 4.24
CA GLU A 39 -2.64 2.72 5.23
C GLU A 39 -4.05 2.19 5.41
N LYS A 40 -4.72 1.91 4.34
CA LYS A 40 -6.06 1.36 4.41
C LYS A 40 -6.43 0.68 3.11
N VAL A 41 -7.40 -0.17 3.16
CA VAL A 41 -7.88 -0.89 2.00
C VAL A 41 -9.39 -0.70 1.99
N HIS A 42 -9.94 -0.30 0.87
CA HIS A 42 -11.39 -0.10 0.77
C HIS A 42 -11.85 -0.38 -0.65
N GLU A 43 -13.13 -0.42 -0.86
CA GLU A 43 -13.67 -0.62 -2.19
C GLU A 43 -14.25 0.67 -2.71
N ASP A 44 -14.07 0.93 -3.99
CA ASP A 44 -14.62 2.15 -4.56
C ASP A 44 -16.04 1.88 -5.05
N ASP A 45 -16.64 2.85 -5.70
CA ASP A 45 -18.01 2.73 -6.16
C ASP A 45 -18.20 1.64 -7.19
N GLU A 46 -17.16 1.28 -7.86
CA GLU A 46 -17.26 0.26 -8.88
C GLU A 46 -16.91 -1.12 -8.36
N GLY A 47 -16.70 -1.25 -7.10
CA GLY A 47 -16.38 -2.54 -6.54
C GLY A 47 -14.92 -2.93 -6.63
N ASN A 48 -14.08 -2.00 -7.03
CA ASN A 48 -12.66 -2.30 -7.12
C ASN A 48 -12.00 -2.08 -5.78
N THR A 49 -11.02 -2.90 -5.47
CA THR A 49 -10.30 -2.76 -4.23
C THR A 49 -9.25 -1.68 -4.39
N VAL A 50 -9.23 -0.73 -3.50
CA VAL A 50 -8.26 0.36 -3.54
C VAL A 50 -7.39 0.29 -2.30
N VAL A 51 -6.09 0.25 -2.51
CA VAL A 51 -5.13 0.17 -1.43
C VAL A 51 -4.41 1.50 -1.34
N THR A 52 -4.60 2.21 -0.24
CA THR A 52 -3.97 3.52 -0.07
C THR A 52 -2.64 3.32 0.62
N LEU A 53 -1.60 3.87 0.05
CA LEU A 53 -0.26 3.72 0.56
C LEU A 53 0.27 5.02 1.12
N ARG A 54 1.22 4.92 2.01
CA ARG A 54 1.92 6.10 2.48
C ARG A 54 3.39 5.74 2.58
N PRO A 55 4.27 6.72 2.50
CA PRO A 55 5.69 6.40 2.54
C PRO A 55 6.11 5.98 3.92
N GLN A 56 6.97 5.01 3.99
CA GLN A 56 7.50 4.59 5.26
C GLN A 56 8.76 5.39 5.51
N PRO A 57 8.89 6.04 6.65
CA PRO A 57 10.06 6.84 6.92
C PRO A 57 11.28 5.97 6.99
N LEU A 58 12.24 6.22 6.17
CA LEU A 58 13.38 5.43 6.16
C LEU A 58 14.31 5.66 7.27
N LEU A 59 14.44 6.82 7.65
CA LEU A 59 15.33 7.13 8.65
C LEU A 59 14.82 7.22 9.98
N GLU A 60 13.76 6.62 10.27
CA GLU A 60 13.22 6.72 11.48
C GLU A 60 14.03 5.95 12.41
N PRO A 61 14.81 6.44 13.20
CA PRO A 61 15.58 5.65 14.06
C PRO A 61 14.59 5.08 15.01
N GLU A 62 14.60 3.88 15.19
CA GLU A 62 13.78 3.24 16.05
C GLU A 62 13.87 3.81 17.33
N PRO A 63 12.89 4.18 17.94
CA PRO A 63 12.90 4.74 19.22
C PRO A 63 13.41 3.66 20.07
N GLU A 64 14.44 3.85 20.68
CA GLU A 64 14.97 2.94 21.49
C GLU A 64 14.16 2.72 22.60
N PRO A 65 13.76 1.63 22.83
CA PRO A 65 12.95 1.41 23.96
C PRO A 65 13.89 1.45 25.07
N GLU A 66 13.89 2.09 25.86
CA GLU A 66 14.76 2.08 26.86
C GLU A 66 14.29 1.70 27.93
#